data_d33fd1fde7c4de72ffda99b73e586553
#
_entry.id   d33fd1fde7c4de72ffda99b73e586553
#
_cell.length_a   1.000
_cell.length_b   1.000
_cell.length_c   1.000
_cell.angle_alpha   90.00
_cell.angle_beta   90.00
_cell.angle_gamma   90.00
#
_symmetry.space_group_name_H-M   'P 1'
#
loop_
_entity.id
_entity.type
_entity.pdbx_description
1 polymer ?
#
loop_
_entity_poly.entity_id
_entity_poly.type
_entity_poly.pdbx_seq_one_letter_code
_entity_poly.pdbx_strand_id
1 'polypeptide(L)'
;IQIPAFLARQTDLVCAAAKTDSIIQFKKPQFLSAPEMSNIVEKCSSAGNDKITLCERGNSFGYNNLVVDTLNFQILKKMNKPVIFDVTHSLQLPGGLGSATGGRREFVLSLAKAGISQSIAGLFLEAHPNPDEAKCDGPCALPLSVLEEFLKQIKELDQFVKNQKDLEIT
;
A
#
# COMPACT_ATOMS: atom_id res chain seq x y z
N ILE A 1 -11.67 5.41 6.70
CA ILE A 1 -11.01 4.68 7.81
C ILE A 1 -9.93 3.79 7.22
N GLN A 2 -8.73 3.80 7.83
CA GLN A 2 -7.68 2.85 7.48
C GLN A 2 -7.55 1.77 8.56
N ILE A 3 -7.58 0.51 8.15
CA ILE A 3 -7.24 -0.63 9.01
C ILE A 3 -5.77 -0.99 8.75
N PRO A 4 -4.90 -0.88 9.76
CA PRO A 4 -3.49 -1.19 9.61
C PRO A 4 -3.25 -2.68 9.38
N ALA A 5 -2.12 -3.02 8.76
CA ALA A 5 -1.78 -4.37 8.32
C ALA A 5 -1.91 -5.42 9.45
N PHE A 6 -1.36 -5.15 10.63
CA PHE A 6 -1.41 -6.10 11.75
C PHE A 6 -2.82 -6.36 12.28
N LEU A 7 -3.76 -5.44 12.06
CA LEU A 7 -5.14 -5.55 12.56
C LEU A 7 -6.14 -5.99 11.48
N ALA A 8 -5.72 -6.14 10.24
CA ALA A 8 -6.62 -6.42 9.11
C ALA A 8 -7.34 -7.79 9.23
N ARG A 9 -6.82 -8.72 10.03
CA ARG A 9 -7.47 -10.01 10.31
C ARG A 9 -8.43 -10.00 11.51
N GLN A 10 -8.48 -8.91 12.28
CA GLN A 10 -9.37 -8.78 13.44
C GLN A 10 -10.82 -8.64 12.98
N THR A 11 -11.58 -9.73 13.02
CA THR A 11 -12.94 -9.78 12.48
C THR A 11 -13.86 -8.75 13.14
N ASP A 12 -13.80 -8.61 14.45
CA ASP A 12 -14.65 -7.66 15.19
C ASP A 12 -14.35 -6.21 14.78
N LEU A 13 -13.06 -5.86 14.61
CA LEU A 13 -12.64 -4.54 14.15
C LEU A 13 -13.11 -4.27 12.72
N VAL A 14 -12.94 -5.23 11.81
CA VAL A 14 -13.40 -5.12 10.41
C VAL A 14 -14.91 -4.91 10.36
N CYS A 15 -15.68 -5.71 11.09
CA CYS A 15 -17.14 -5.59 11.15
C CYS A 15 -17.59 -4.27 11.82
N ALA A 16 -16.89 -3.81 12.86
CA ALA A 16 -17.19 -2.52 13.48
C ALA A 16 -16.93 -1.36 12.53
N ALA A 17 -15.79 -1.38 11.81
CA ALA A 17 -15.48 -0.37 10.79
C ALA A 17 -16.51 -0.41 9.65
N ALA A 18 -16.91 -1.58 9.17
CA ALA A 18 -17.92 -1.72 8.12
C ALA A 18 -19.23 -1.04 8.48
N LYS A 19 -19.68 -1.15 9.73
CA LYS A 19 -20.92 -0.53 10.23
C LYS A 19 -20.90 1.01 10.25
N THR A 20 -19.75 1.65 10.07
CA THR A 20 -19.65 3.12 10.02
C THR A 20 -20.08 3.69 8.66
N ASP A 21 -20.31 2.85 7.64
CA ASP A 21 -20.58 3.24 6.24
C ASP A 21 -19.47 4.10 5.59
N SER A 22 -18.33 4.24 6.22
CA SER A 22 -17.16 4.95 5.68
C SER A 22 -16.45 4.13 4.60
N ILE A 23 -15.66 4.80 3.75
CA ILE A 23 -14.69 4.10 2.90
C ILE A 23 -13.62 3.49 3.79
N ILE A 24 -13.34 2.20 3.61
CA ILE A 24 -12.36 1.46 4.43
C ILE A 24 -11.20 1.04 3.57
N GLN A 25 -10.00 1.47 3.94
CA GLN A 25 -8.76 1.02 3.36
C GLN A 25 -8.15 -0.09 4.21
N PHE A 26 -7.99 -1.28 3.65
CA PHE A 26 -7.28 -2.37 4.31
C PHE A 26 -5.84 -2.44 3.81
N LYS A 27 -4.88 -2.22 4.70
CA LYS A 27 -3.47 -2.52 4.41
C LYS A 27 -3.25 -4.02 4.47
N LYS A 28 -2.72 -4.59 3.37
CA LYS A 28 -2.43 -6.02 3.32
C LYS A 28 -1.36 -6.37 4.36
N PRO A 29 -1.63 -7.34 5.27
CA PRO A 29 -0.62 -7.84 6.18
C PRO A 29 0.62 -8.37 5.44
N GLN A 30 1.80 -8.15 6.01
CA GLN A 30 3.06 -8.61 5.44
C GLN A 30 3.17 -10.14 5.37
N PHE A 31 2.45 -10.84 6.22
CA PHE A 31 2.41 -12.30 6.30
C PHE A 31 1.28 -12.93 5.48
N LEU A 32 0.41 -12.10 4.87
CA LEU A 32 -0.76 -12.58 4.13
C LEU A 32 -0.46 -12.53 2.62
N SER A 33 -0.83 -13.58 1.91
CA SER A 33 -0.79 -13.56 0.45
C SER A 33 -1.88 -12.65 -0.13
N ALA A 34 -1.66 -12.14 -1.34
CA ALA A 34 -2.65 -11.26 -1.98
C ALA A 34 -4.02 -11.95 -2.19
N PRO A 35 -4.13 -13.25 -2.59
CA PRO A 35 -5.43 -13.91 -2.71
C PRO A 35 -6.22 -13.96 -1.39
N GLU A 36 -5.55 -14.10 -0.25
CA GLU A 36 -6.22 -14.18 1.06
C GLU A 36 -6.89 -12.87 1.49
N MET A 37 -6.58 -11.76 0.84
CA MET A 37 -7.28 -10.50 1.05
C MET A 37 -8.77 -10.59 0.71
N SER A 38 -9.17 -11.56 -0.13
CA SER A 38 -10.59 -11.85 -0.41
C SER A 38 -11.40 -12.13 0.86
N ASN A 39 -10.81 -12.83 1.84
CA ASN A 39 -11.47 -13.11 3.11
C ASN A 39 -11.76 -11.83 3.92
N ILE A 40 -10.90 -10.82 3.82
CA ILE A 40 -11.09 -9.53 4.50
C ILE A 40 -12.19 -8.74 3.79
N VAL A 41 -12.17 -8.73 2.45
CA VAL A 41 -13.22 -8.11 1.63
C VAL A 41 -14.56 -8.74 1.97
N GLU A 42 -14.66 -10.07 1.98
CA GLU A 42 -15.90 -10.79 2.30
C GLU A 42 -16.45 -10.46 3.69
N LYS A 43 -15.58 -10.39 4.70
CA LYS A 43 -16.00 -9.98 6.06
C LYS A 43 -16.63 -8.59 6.08
N CYS A 44 -16.01 -7.64 5.38
CA CYS A 44 -16.50 -6.27 5.32
C CYS A 44 -17.84 -6.19 4.54
N SER A 45 -17.91 -6.86 3.38
CA SER A 45 -19.12 -6.93 2.56
C SER A 45 -20.27 -7.62 3.30
N SER A 46 -20.01 -8.74 3.99
CA SER A 46 -21.01 -9.45 4.79
C SER A 46 -21.51 -8.61 5.99
N ALA A 47 -20.71 -7.67 6.46
CA ALA A 47 -21.13 -6.69 7.48
C ALA A 47 -21.87 -5.47 6.89
N GLY A 48 -22.12 -5.45 5.57
CA GLY A 48 -22.94 -4.46 4.88
C GLY A 48 -22.18 -3.30 4.23
N ASN A 49 -20.85 -3.39 4.06
CA ASN A 49 -20.07 -2.29 3.47
C ASN A 49 -19.13 -2.79 2.37
N ASP A 50 -19.37 -2.31 1.14
CA ASP A 50 -18.56 -2.57 -0.05
C ASP A 50 -17.65 -1.40 -0.47
N LYS A 51 -17.62 -0.32 0.29
CA LYS A 51 -16.75 0.85 0.06
C LYS A 51 -15.32 0.55 0.52
N ILE A 52 -14.64 -0.34 -0.19
CA ILE A 52 -13.36 -0.92 0.21
C ILE A 52 -12.27 -0.49 -0.76
N THR A 53 -11.09 -0.16 -0.25
CA THR A 53 -9.84 -0.09 -1.00
C THR A 53 -8.82 -1.06 -0.41
N LEU A 54 -8.01 -1.67 -1.27
CA LEU A 54 -6.97 -2.62 -0.87
C LEU A 54 -5.60 -1.97 -1.03
N CYS A 55 -4.76 -2.06 -0.02
CA CYS A 55 -3.47 -1.40 -0.02
C CYS A 55 -2.34 -2.44 0.07
N GLU A 56 -1.59 -2.61 -1.03
CA GLU A 56 -0.35 -3.38 -1.04
C GLU A 56 0.74 -2.62 -0.28
N ARG A 57 1.56 -3.32 0.51
CA ARG A 57 2.66 -2.75 1.30
C ARG A 57 3.85 -3.71 1.48
N GLY A 58 3.96 -4.71 0.64
CA GLY A 58 5.00 -5.72 0.69
C GLY A 58 4.69 -6.90 1.62
N ASN A 59 5.48 -7.93 1.44
CA ASN A 59 5.48 -9.14 2.25
C ASN A 59 6.82 -9.28 2.98
N SER A 60 6.79 -9.92 4.16
CA SER A 60 8.01 -10.32 4.85
C SER A 60 8.79 -11.34 4.00
N PHE A 61 10.07 -11.08 3.79
CA PHE A 61 10.94 -11.96 3.04
C PHE A 61 12.28 -12.11 3.79
N GLY A 62 12.42 -13.18 4.55
CA GLY A 62 13.51 -13.35 5.49
C GLY A 62 13.34 -12.45 6.72
N TYR A 63 14.45 -12.19 7.42
CA TYR A 63 14.49 -11.31 8.59
C TYR A 63 14.65 -9.84 8.17
N ASN A 64 13.93 -8.96 8.86
CA ASN A 64 14.09 -7.50 8.77
C ASN A 64 13.97 -6.93 7.34
N ASN A 65 13.28 -7.60 6.43
CA ASN A 65 13.12 -7.17 5.06
C ASN A 65 11.69 -7.35 4.54
N LEU A 66 11.30 -6.45 3.64
CA LEU A 66 10.03 -6.51 2.90
C LEU A 66 10.32 -6.51 1.40
N VAL A 67 9.53 -7.28 0.67
CA VAL A 67 9.56 -7.34 -0.79
C VAL A 67 8.16 -7.11 -1.34
N VAL A 68 8.06 -6.31 -2.38
CA VAL A 68 6.81 -6.11 -3.12
C VAL A 68 6.83 -7.03 -4.34
N ASP A 69 5.90 -7.96 -4.38
CA ASP A 69 5.61 -8.72 -5.58
C ASP A 69 4.64 -7.92 -6.45
N THR A 70 5.08 -7.52 -7.63
CA THR A 70 4.26 -6.72 -8.54
C THR A 70 3.04 -7.46 -9.07
N LEU A 71 3.04 -8.80 -9.08
CA LEU A 71 1.86 -9.59 -9.43
C LEU A 71 0.72 -9.42 -8.42
N ASN A 72 1.03 -9.07 -7.19
CA ASN A 72 0.01 -8.81 -6.17
C ASN A 72 -0.99 -7.72 -6.58
N PHE A 73 -0.53 -6.70 -7.32
CA PHE A 73 -1.44 -5.65 -7.79
C PHE A 73 -2.52 -6.21 -8.70
N GLN A 74 -2.16 -7.09 -9.63
CA GLN A 74 -3.12 -7.71 -10.55
C GLN A 74 -4.04 -8.71 -9.82
N ILE A 75 -3.51 -9.43 -8.85
CA ILE A 75 -4.30 -10.36 -8.01
C ILE A 75 -5.34 -9.58 -7.18
N LEU A 76 -4.93 -8.47 -6.56
CA LEU A 76 -5.84 -7.63 -5.77
C LEU A 76 -6.93 -6.98 -6.63
N LYS A 77 -6.61 -6.55 -7.85
CA LYS A 77 -7.58 -6.01 -8.81
C LYS A 77 -8.70 -6.99 -9.15
N LYS A 78 -8.43 -8.31 -9.16
CA LYS A 78 -9.47 -9.33 -9.42
C LYS A 78 -10.60 -9.32 -8.40
N MET A 79 -10.40 -8.68 -7.25
CA MET A 79 -11.45 -8.49 -6.24
C MET A 79 -12.41 -7.32 -6.55
N ASN A 80 -12.23 -6.64 -7.71
CA ASN A 80 -13.03 -5.49 -8.14
C ASN A 80 -13.07 -4.36 -7.10
N LYS A 81 -11.96 -4.14 -6.40
CA LYS A 81 -11.77 -3.03 -5.46
C LYS A 81 -10.60 -2.16 -5.92
N PRO A 82 -10.64 -0.83 -5.70
CA PRO A 82 -9.50 0.02 -5.98
C PRO A 82 -8.26 -0.44 -5.21
N VAL A 83 -7.14 -0.54 -5.93
CA VAL A 83 -5.86 -0.95 -5.34
C VAL A 83 -4.97 0.27 -5.13
N ILE A 84 -4.52 0.46 -3.91
CA ILE A 84 -3.58 1.49 -3.46
C ILE A 84 -2.23 0.84 -3.20
N PHE A 85 -1.16 1.56 -3.43
CA PHE A 85 0.18 1.11 -3.10
C PHE A 85 0.82 2.01 -2.05
N ASP A 86 1.20 1.43 -0.92
CA ASP A 86 1.94 2.09 0.14
C ASP A 86 3.44 2.00 -0.14
N VAL A 87 3.97 3.03 -0.76
CA VAL A 87 5.36 3.07 -1.21
C VAL A 87 6.36 3.34 -0.08
N THR A 88 5.92 3.94 1.02
CA THR A 88 6.81 4.24 2.16
C THR A 88 6.99 3.04 3.06
N HIS A 89 5.89 2.44 3.51
CA HIS A 89 6.00 1.27 4.40
C HIS A 89 6.51 0.00 3.70
N SER A 90 6.41 -0.09 2.38
CA SER A 90 7.05 -1.18 1.61
C SER A 90 8.57 -1.14 1.65
N LEU A 91 9.16 0.00 2.00
CA LEU A 91 10.61 0.20 2.10
C LEU A 91 11.14 0.11 3.53
N GLN A 92 10.28 -0.20 4.50
CA GLN A 92 10.71 -0.46 5.87
C GLN A 92 11.67 -1.65 5.93
N LEU A 93 12.59 -1.56 6.88
CA LEU A 93 13.40 -2.67 7.38
C LEU A 93 12.99 -2.92 8.83
N PRO A 94 11.96 -3.77 9.07
CA PRO A 94 11.40 -3.97 10.39
C PRO A 94 12.48 -4.41 11.39
N GLY A 95 12.65 -3.68 12.50
CA GLY A 95 13.72 -3.96 13.49
C GLY A 95 15.15 -3.75 12.99
N GLY A 96 15.33 -3.15 11.80
CA GLY A 96 16.66 -2.98 11.19
C GLY A 96 17.64 -2.08 11.96
N LEU A 97 17.12 -1.25 12.89
CA LEU A 97 17.90 -0.43 13.80
C LEU A 97 17.85 -0.94 15.26
N GLY A 98 17.51 -2.21 15.47
CA GLY A 98 17.39 -2.81 16.81
C GLY A 98 16.13 -2.34 17.53
N SER A 99 16.13 -1.14 18.10
CA SER A 99 14.99 -0.57 18.82
C SER A 99 14.00 0.20 17.92
N ALA A 100 14.32 0.36 16.63
CA ALA A 100 13.50 1.10 15.67
C ALA A 100 13.49 0.43 14.29
N THR A 101 12.52 0.81 13.48
CA THR A 101 12.42 0.39 12.06
C THR A 101 13.40 1.22 11.24
N GLY A 102 14.26 0.55 10.47
CA GLY A 102 15.06 1.16 9.42
C GLY A 102 14.25 1.36 8.14
N GLY A 103 14.84 1.97 7.12
CA GLY A 103 14.18 2.21 5.84
C GLY A 103 15.13 2.51 4.71
N ARG A 104 14.57 2.57 3.50
CA ARG A 104 15.28 2.74 2.23
C ARG A 104 14.64 3.87 1.42
N ARG A 105 14.50 5.05 2.03
CA ARG A 105 13.85 6.25 1.47
C ARG A 105 14.28 6.59 0.04
N GLU A 106 15.55 6.36 -0.26
CA GLU A 106 16.15 6.65 -1.57
C GLU A 106 15.48 5.91 -2.73
N PHE A 107 14.78 4.81 -2.46
CA PHE A 107 14.09 4.02 -3.47
C PHE A 107 12.60 4.35 -3.62
N VAL A 108 12.04 5.29 -2.86
CA VAL A 108 10.60 5.62 -2.88
C VAL A 108 10.11 5.94 -4.29
N LEU A 109 10.82 6.79 -5.05
CA LEU A 109 10.41 7.16 -6.40
C LEU A 109 10.46 5.97 -7.36
N SER A 110 11.52 5.16 -7.31
CA SER A 110 11.68 3.99 -8.17
C SER A 110 10.58 2.96 -7.91
N LEU A 111 10.29 2.71 -6.63
CA LEU A 111 9.26 1.77 -6.23
C LEU A 111 7.86 2.29 -6.59
N ALA A 112 7.59 3.59 -6.40
CA ALA A 112 6.34 4.22 -6.81
C ALA A 112 6.09 4.08 -8.31
N LYS A 113 7.09 4.33 -9.15
CA LYS A 113 7.00 4.13 -10.60
C LYS A 113 6.67 2.70 -10.97
N ALA A 114 7.28 1.71 -10.31
CA ALA A 114 6.98 0.30 -10.51
C ALA A 114 5.52 -0.05 -10.15
N GLY A 115 4.98 0.52 -9.07
CA GLY A 115 3.58 0.34 -8.69
C GLY A 115 2.61 1.03 -9.67
N ILE A 116 2.88 2.27 -10.06
CA ILE A 116 2.04 3.01 -11.02
C ILE A 116 1.98 2.30 -12.37
N SER A 117 3.06 1.67 -12.82
CA SER A 117 3.08 0.87 -14.06
C SER A 117 2.05 -0.27 -14.07
N GLN A 118 1.52 -0.65 -12.91
CA GLN A 118 0.48 -1.66 -12.77
C GLN A 118 -0.95 -1.10 -12.91
N SER A 119 -1.11 0.16 -13.31
CA SER A 119 -2.43 0.82 -13.48
C SER A 119 -3.29 0.77 -12.20
N ILE A 120 -2.69 1.03 -11.05
CA ILE A 120 -3.37 1.05 -9.75
C ILE A 120 -4.19 2.34 -9.55
N ALA A 121 -5.07 2.33 -8.54
CA ALA A 121 -5.95 3.47 -8.26
C ALA A 121 -5.22 4.67 -7.62
N GLY A 122 -4.11 4.43 -6.90
CA GLY A 122 -3.35 5.51 -6.28
C GLY A 122 -2.22 5.02 -5.40
N LEU A 123 -1.51 5.99 -4.82
CA LEU A 123 -0.44 5.77 -3.87
C LEU A 123 -0.88 6.20 -2.46
N PHE A 124 -0.35 5.51 -1.46
CA PHE A 124 -0.24 5.97 -0.09
C PHE A 124 1.23 6.27 0.18
N LEU A 125 1.51 7.43 0.75
CA LEU A 125 2.87 7.78 1.14
C LEU A 125 2.86 8.64 2.41
N GLU A 126 3.94 8.59 3.16
CA GLU A 126 4.21 9.49 4.27
C GLU A 126 5.27 10.51 3.86
N ALA A 127 5.04 11.76 4.21
CA ALA A 127 5.96 12.85 3.96
C ALA A 127 6.13 13.69 5.22
N HIS A 128 7.35 14.21 5.42
CA HIS A 128 7.69 15.02 6.59
C HIS A 128 8.61 16.19 6.19
N PRO A 129 8.50 17.37 6.80
CA PRO A 129 9.39 18.49 6.51
C PRO A 129 10.87 18.13 6.71
N ASN A 130 11.18 17.45 7.82
CA ASN A 130 12.48 16.89 8.13
C ASN A 130 12.34 15.43 8.57
N PRO A 131 12.42 14.44 7.65
CA PRO A 131 12.19 13.04 7.98
C PRO A 131 13.07 12.47 9.09
N ASP A 132 14.26 13.01 9.28
CA ASP A 132 15.19 12.53 10.32
C ASP A 132 14.75 12.96 11.74
N GLU A 133 13.81 13.92 11.83
CA GLU A 133 13.16 14.33 13.09
C GLU A 133 11.76 13.73 13.26
N ALA A 134 11.32 12.90 12.32
CA ALA A 134 10.01 12.26 12.42
C ALA A 134 9.95 11.32 13.63
N LYS A 135 8.83 11.35 14.35
CA LYS A 135 8.62 10.52 15.56
C LYS A 135 8.52 9.02 15.23
N CYS A 136 8.13 8.67 14.02
CA CYS A 136 8.07 7.31 13.51
C CYS A 136 8.34 7.32 12.00
N ASP A 137 8.76 6.18 11.46
CA ASP A 137 8.95 5.90 10.03
C ASP A 137 9.81 6.91 9.24
N GLY A 138 10.58 7.76 9.95
CA GLY A 138 11.48 8.73 9.35
C GLY A 138 12.37 8.16 8.25
N PRO A 139 13.03 7.00 8.43
CA PRO A 139 13.87 6.38 7.41
C PRO A 139 13.15 6.02 6.09
N CYS A 140 11.82 6.03 6.06
CA CYS A 140 10.99 5.77 4.87
C CYS A 140 10.23 6.99 4.38
N ALA A 141 10.03 8.01 5.23
CA ALA A 141 9.24 9.18 4.90
C ALA A 141 9.90 10.04 3.81
N LEU A 142 9.09 10.55 2.88
CA LEU A 142 9.53 11.43 1.81
C LEU A 142 9.74 12.86 2.37
N PRO A 143 10.86 13.56 2.07
CA PRO A 143 10.97 14.98 2.39
C PRO A 143 9.92 15.81 1.65
N LEU A 144 9.23 16.71 2.35
CA LEU A 144 8.23 17.60 1.72
C LEU A 144 8.84 18.47 0.62
N SER A 145 10.13 18.80 0.71
CA SER A 145 10.83 19.60 -0.29
C SER A 145 10.86 19.00 -1.69
N VAL A 146 10.75 17.65 -1.80
CA VAL A 146 10.76 16.97 -3.11
C VAL A 146 9.38 16.46 -3.51
N LEU A 147 8.36 16.65 -2.67
CA LEU A 147 7.02 16.06 -2.89
C LEU A 147 6.37 16.56 -4.18
N GLU A 148 6.48 17.83 -4.48
CA GLU A 148 5.87 18.40 -5.68
C GLU A 148 6.43 17.75 -6.95
N GLU A 149 7.76 17.67 -7.05
CA GLU A 149 8.42 17.05 -8.20
C GLU A 149 8.13 15.54 -8.29
N PHE A 150 8.11 14.87 -7.14
CA PHE A 150 7.68 13.47 -7.07
C PHE A 150 6.27 13.28 -7.65
N LEU A 151 5.31 14.09 -7.22
CA LEU A 151 3.92 13.98 -7.68
C LEU A 151 3.76 14.32 -9.17
N LYS A 152 4.53 15.27 -9.72
CA LYS A 152 4.55 15.56 -11.16
C LYS A 152 4.95 14.32 -11.96
N GLN A 153 6.09 13.71 -11.63
CA GLN A 153 6.59 12.53 -12.33
C GLN A 153 5.63 11.35 -12.22
N ILE A 154 5.03 11.13 -11.04
CA ILE A 154 4.07 10.05 -10.83
C ILE A 154 2.80 10.28 -11.65
N LYS A 155 2.29 11.52 -11.69
CA LYS A 155 1.10 11.86 -12.47
C LYS A 155 1.29 11.68 -13.97
N GLU A 156 2.44 12.09 -14.49
CA GLU A 156 2.79 11.91 -15.92
C GLU A 156 2.84 10.42 -16.28
N LEU A 157 3.49 9.60 -15.45
CA LEU A 157 3.55 8.16 -15.66
C LEU A 157 2.17 7.51 -15.55
N ASP A 158 1.36 7.89 -14.57
CA ASP A 158 0.00 7.38 -14.38
C ASP A 158 -0.89 7.64 -15.59
N GLN A 159 -0.83 8.88 -16.12
CA GLN A 159 -1.54 9.25 -17.35
C GLN A 159 -1.07 8.42 -18.55
N PHE A 160 0.25 8.26 -18.71
CA PHE A 160 0.82 7.45 -19.78
C PHE A 160 0.33 6.00 -19.70
N VAL A 161 0.43 5.38 -18.54
CA VAL A 161 0.06 3.97 -18.35
C VAL A 161 -1.44 3.75 -18.58
N LYS A 162 -2.31 4.61 -18.02
CA LYS A 162 -3.76 4.49 -18.14
C LYS A 162 -4.31 4.74 -19.54
N ASN A 163 -3.51 5.40 -20.40
CA ASN A 163 -3.85 5.59 -21.81
C ASN A 163 -3.41 4.42 -22.71
N GLN A 164 -2.67 3.43 -22.17
CA GLN A 164 -2.32 2.23 -22.94
C GLN A 164 -3.54 1.31 -23.08
N LYS A 165 -3.64 0.66 -24.22
CA LYS A 165 -4.62 -0.40 -24.42
C LYS A 165 -4.12 -1.69 -23.77
N ASP A 166 -4.99 -2.34 -23.02
CA ASP A 166 -4.71 -3.68 -22.51
C ASP A 166 -4.60 -4.67 -23.69
N LEU A 167 -3.66 -5.61 -23.57
CA LEU A 167 -3.52 -6.73 -24.49
C LEU A 167 -4.18 -7.96 -23.87
N GLU A 168 -5.05 -8.61 -24.60
CA GLU A 168 -5.57 -9.91 -24.22
C GLU A 168 -4.50 -10.96 -24.50
N ILE A 169 -3.96 -11.53 -23.43
CA ILE A 169 -2.99 -12.63 -23.48
C ILE A 169 -3.72 -13.89 -23.01
N THR A 170 -3.98 -14.79 -23.95
CA THR A 170 -4.64 -16.08 -23.69
C THR A 170 -3.63 -17.20 -23.56
#